data_fe6ea2602416b80e1385c47dfe886867
#
_entry.id   fe6ea2602416b80e1385c47dfe886867
#
_cell.length_a   1.000
_cell.length_b   1.000
_cell.length_c   1.000
_cell.angle_alpha   90.00
_cell.angle_beta   90.00
_cell.angle_gamma   90.00
#
_symmetry.space_group_name_H-M   'P 1'
#
loop_
_entity.id
_entity.type
_entity.pdbx_description
1 polymer ?
#
loop_
_entity_poly.entity_id
_entity_poly.type
_entity_poly.pdbx_seq_one_letter_code
_entity_poly.pdbx_strand_id
1 'polypeptide(L)'
;DVYKRQNFGKGSVMRLGQQQAMDVESISTGSLSLDLALGIGGLPKGRVIEIYGPESSGKTTLALQVVAEAQKAGGICGFVDAEHALDISNARLLGVNVEEMLVAQPDYGEQALEIAEQLVRVGKVDIVVVDSVAALVPKSELDGDMGDSHMGLHARLMSQALRKLTGSVSKSHTIFNFINQLRSKIGVMFGNPETTTGGNALKFYASVRLDVRS
;
A
#
# COMPACT_ATOMS: atom_id res chain seq x y z
N ASP A 1 -29.93 20.83 12.63
CA ASP A 1 -28.55 21.08 12.12
C ASP A 1 -27.64 21.75 13.15
N VAL A 2 -28.12 22.67 13.96
CA VAL A 2 -27.37 23.34 15.05
C VAL A 2 -26.99 22.34 16.15
N TYR A 3 -27.88 21.41 16.48
CA TYR A 3 -27.69 20.41 17.54
C TYR A 3 -26.58 19.40 17.21
N LYS A 4 -26.45 19.00 15.93
CA LYS A 4 -25.39 18.10 15.49
C LYS A 4 -24.02 18.76 15.44
N ARG A 5 -23.98 20.07 15.14
CA ARG A 5 -22.72 20.85 15.16
C ARG A 5 -22.13 21.03 16.57
N GLN A 6 -23.00 21.07 17.60
CA GLN A 6 -22.55 21.21 19.00
C GLN A 6 -21.95 19.93 19.56
N ASN A 7 -22.47 18.75 19.17
CA ASN A 7 -22.03 17.47 19.74
C ASN A 7 -20.85 16.82 18.98
N PHE A 8 -20.69 17.09 17.68
CA PHE A 8 -19.71 16.40 16.82
C PHE A 8 -18.70 17.32 16.14
N GLY A 9 -18.77 18.61 16.36
CA GLY A 9 -17.87 19.62 15.77
C GLY A 9 -18.32 20.11 14.38
N LYS A 10 -17.70 21.22 13.94
CA LYS A 10 -17.95 21.80 12.60
C LYS A 10 -17.46 20.84 11.52
N GLY A 11 -18.30 20.50 10.57
CA GLY A 11 -17.94 19.65 9.44
C GLY A 11 -18.30 18.17 9.59
N SER A 12 -18.79 17.72 10.76
CA SER A 12 -19.24 16.34 10.97
C SER A 12 -20.41 15.93 10.08
N VAL A 13 -21.25 16.89 9.68
CA VAL A 13 -22.34 16.70 8.73
C VAL A 13 -22.39 17.90 7.79
N MET A 14 -22.28 17.69 6.50
CA MET A 14 -22.35 18.72 5.46
C MET A 14 -23.22 18.26 4.28
N ARG A 15 -23.70 19.20 3.49
CA ARG A 15 -24.36 18.88 2.22
C ARG A 15 -23.30 18.57 1.17
N LEU A 16 -23.50 17.51 0.39
CA LEU A 16 -22.54 17.06 -0.63
C LEU A 16 -22.18 18.18 -1.63
N GLY A 17 -23.15 18.98 -2.05
CA GLY A 17 -22.95 20.12 -2.95
C GLY A 17 -22.27 21.35 -2.33
N GLN A 18 -21.99 21.34 -1.03
CA GLN A 18 -21.20 22.39 -0.34
C GLN A 18 -19.73 22.01 -0.16
N GLN A 19 -19.37 20.77 -0.45
CA GLN A 19 -17.99 20.36 -0.58
C GLN A 19 -17.47 20.93 -1.91
N GLN A 20 -16.56 21.90 -1.84
CA GLN A 20 -15.68 22.14 -2.97
C GLN A 20 -15.11 20.78 -3.36
N ALA A 21 -15.16 20.43 -4.64
CA ALA A 21 -14.48 19.24 -5.14
C ALA A 21 -13.06 19.33 -4.58
N MET A 22 -12.74 18.47 -3.59
CA MET A 22 -11.41 18.44 -3.03
C MET A 22 -10.54 17.90 -4.16
N ASP A 23 -9.68 18.76 -4.73
CA ASP A 23 -8.65 18.31 -5.64
C ASP A 23 -7.83 17.25 -4.91
N VAL A 24 -7.95 16.01 -5.36
CA VAL A 24 -7.20 14.90 -4.77
C VAL A 24 -5.76 15.04 -5.24
N GLU A 25 -4.88 15.41 -4.33
CA GLU A 25 -3.44 15.43 -4.62
C GLU A 25 -2.98 14.03 -5.03
N SER A 26 -2.11 13.96 -6.02
CA SER A 26 -1.58 12.71 -6.55
C SER A 26 -0.07 12.77 -6.75
N ILE A 27 0.55 11.60 -6.84
CA ILE A 27 1.95 11.43 -7.25
C ILE A 27 1.93 10.67 -8.57
N SER A 28 2.62 11.21 -9.59
CA SER A 28 2.77 10.55 -10.89
C SER A 28 3.35 9.14 -10.74
N THR A 29 2.89 8.23 -11.57
CA THR A 29 3.44 6.87 -11.66
C THR A 29 4.72 6.81 -12.51
N GLY A 30 5.09 7.90 -13.17
CA GLY A 30 6.15 7.91 -14.18
C GLY A 30 5.71 7.37 -15.55
N SER A 31 4.47 6.91 -15.67
CA SER A 31 3.85 6.44 -16.91
C SER A 31 2.70 7.35 -17.29
N LEU A 32 2.87 8.12 -18.36
CA LEU A 32 1.85 9.06 -18.83
C LEU A 32 0.50 8.37 -19.13
N SER A 33 0.53 7.20 -19.74
CA SER A 33 -0.70 6.46 -20.05
C SER A 33 -1.44 5.99 -18.80
N LEU A 34 -0.71 5.55 -17.76
CA LEU A 34 -1.30 5.14 -16.50
C LEU A 34 -1.85 6.36 -15.73
N ASP A 35 -1.11 7.46 -15.69
CA ASP A 35 -1.54 8.69 -15.04
C ASP A 35 -2.83 9.25 -15.66
N LEU A 36 -2.95 9.21 -17.00
CA LEU A 36 -4.16 9.57 -17.71
C LEU A 36 -5.32 8.62 -17.40
N ALA A 37 -5.06 7.32 -17.35
CA ALA A 37 -6.08 6.31 -17.02
C ALA A 37 -6.60 6.44 -15.59
N LEU A 38 -5.76 6.88 -14.64
CA LEU A 38 -6.15 7.15 -13.27
C LEU A 38 -7.02 8.42 -13.13
N GLY A 39 -7.00 9.30 -14.12
CA GLY A 39 -7.87 10.48 -14.20
C GLY A 39 -7.48 11.67 -13.32
N ILE A 40 -6.56 11.47 -12.38
CA ILE A 40 -6.07 12.51 -11.44
C ILE A 40 -4.57 12.78 -11.60
N GLY A 41 -3.95 12.23 -12.65
CA GLY A 41 -2.52 12.44 -12.93
C GLY A 41 -1.56 11.60 -12.11
N GLY A 42 -2.02 10.54 -11.44
CA GLY A 42 -1.19 9.64 -10.66
C GLY A 42 -1.92 8.90 -9.56
N LEU A 43 -1.18 8.38 -8.59
CA LEU A 43 -1.73 7.70 -7.43
C LEU A 43 -2.22 8.70 -6.37
N PRO A 44 -3.45 8.53 -5.83
CA PRO A 44 -4.03 9.46 -4.87
C PRO A 44 -3.31 9.47 -3.53
N LYS A 45 -2.93 10.65 -3.02
CA LYS A 45 -2.41 10.80 -1.66
C LYS A 45 -3.48 10.50 -0.61
N GLY A 46 -3.04 10.01 0.54
CA GLY A 46 -3.93 9.67 1.65
C GLY A 46 -4.75 8.40 1.41
N ARG A 47 -4.30 7.52 0.52
CA ARG A 47 -5.02 6.30 0.12
C ARG A 47 -4.13 5.07 0.16
N VAL A 48 -4.78 3.93 0.37
CA VAL A 48 -4.17 2.60 0.23
C VAL A 48 -4.26 2.17 -1.22
N ILE A 49 -3.12 1.74 -1.77
CA ILE A 49 -2.95 1.28 -3.14
C ILE A 49 -2.49 -0.17 -3.11
N GLU A 50 -2.96 -1.00 -4.01
CA GLU A 50 -2.45 -2.35 -4.23
C GLU A 50 -1.90 -2.46 -5.65
N ILE A 51 -0.61 -2.80 -5.79
CA ILE A 51 0.01 -3.21 -7.05
C ILE A 51 0.19 -4.71 -6.99
N TYR A 52 -0.48 -5.46 -7.86
CA TYR A 52 -0.45 -6.92 -7.85
C TYR A 52 -0.22 -7.49 -9.23
N GLY A 53 0.19 -8.74 -9.29
CA GLY A 53 0.45 -9.44 -10.55
C GLY A 53 1.28 -10.70 -10.34
N PRO A 54 1.56 -11.44 -11.43
CA PRO A 54 2.47 -12.57 -11.42
C PRO A 54 3.87 -12.20 -10.92
N GLU A 55 4.65 -13.19 -10.58
CA GLU A 55 6.06 -13.02 -10.31
C GLU A 55 6.78 -12.41 -11.53
N SER A 56 7.80 -11.58 -11.29
CA SER A 56 8.58 -10.91 -12.34
C SER A 56 7.78 -10.05 -13.33
N SER A 57 6.57 -9.64 -13.02
CA SER A 57 5.74 -8.79 -13.90
C SER A 57 6.09 -7.28 -13.87
N GLY A 58 7.01 -6.84 -13.01
CA GLY A 58 7.41 -5.43 -12.91
C GLY A 58 6.71 -4.64 -11.80
N LYS A 59 6.08 -5.30 -10.83
CA LYS A 59 5.39 -4.64 -9.70
C LYS A 59 6.32 -3.72 -8.89
N THR A 60 7.46 -4.25 -8.47
CA THR A 60 8.47 -3.48 -7.71
C THR A 60 9.05 -2.36 -8.57
N THR A 61 9.26 -2.60 -9.87
CA THR A 61 9.71 -1.58 -10.83
C THR A 61 8.74 -0.40 -10.87
N LEU A 62 7.42 -0.67 -11.00
CA LEU A 62 6.40 0.37 -10.99
C LEU A 62 6.38 1.13 -9.66
N ALA A 63 6.45 0.43 -8.53
CA ALA A 63 6.48 1.07 -7.22
C ALA A 63 7.72 1.98 -7.05
N LEU A 64 8.90 1.55 -7.50
CA LEU A 64 10.13 2.35 -7.46
C LEU A 64 10.07 3.56 -8.40
N GLN A 65 9.39 3.47 -9.55
CA GLN A 65 9.14 4.63 -10.40
C GLN A 65 8.28 5.68 -9.69
N VAL A 66 7.23 5.26 -8.99
CA VAL A 66 6.41 6.18 -8.17
C VAL A 66 7.25 6.83 -7.06
N VAL A 67 8.12 6.07 -6.40
CA VAL A 67 9.08 6.60 -5.42
C VAL A 67 9.98 7.67 -6.04
N ALA A 68 10.53 7.39 -7.22
CA ALA A 68 11.39 8.35 -7.94
C ALA A 68 10.62 9.65 -8.28
N GLU A 69 9.38 9.55 -8.74
CA GLU A 69 8.54 10.72 -9.02
C GLU A 69 8.21 11.50 -7.73
N ALA A 70 7.92 10.81 -6.61
CA ALA A 70 7.72 11.45 -5.31
C ALA A 70 8.96 12.23 -4.87
N GLN A 71 10.14 11.64 -4.98
CA GLN A 71 11.41 12.30 -4.63
C GLN A 71 11.73 13.49 -5.53
N LYS A 72 11.46 13.43 -6.83
CA LYS A 72 11.58 14.57 -7.75
C LYS A 72 10.73 15.76 -7.32
N ALA A 73 9.57 15.49 -6.72
CA ALA A 73 8.69 16.53 -6.16
C ALA A 73 9.12 17.00 -4.75
N GLY A 74 10.26 16.52 -4.23
CA GLY A 74 10.77 16.85 -2.90
C GLY A 74 10.15 16.02 -1.78
N GLY A 75 9.46 14.91 -2.11
CA GLY A 75 8.80 14.02 -1.15
C GLY A 75 9.76 13.08 -0.45
N ILE A 76 9.40 12.69 0.78
CA ILE A 76 10.09 11.68 1.58
C ILE A 76 9.42 10.33 1.36
N CYS A 77 10.24 9.29 1.12
CA CYS A 77 9.77 7.97 0.76
C CYS A 77 10.29 6.91 1.71
N GLY A 78 9.42 5.97 2.10
CA GLY A 78 9.74 4.79 2.89
C GLY A 78 9.52 3.51 2.10
N PHE A 79 10.41 2.53 2.28
CA PHE A 79 10.33 1.21 1.66
C PHE A 79 10.52 0.13 2.73
N VAL A 80 9.50 -0.67 2.94
CA VAL A 80 9.52 -1.82 3.84
C VAL A 80 9.76 -3.07 2.99
N ASP A 81 11.02 -3.52 2.96
CA ASP A 81 11.48 -4.66 2.17
C ASP A 81 11.31 -5.95 2.98
N ALA A 82 10.10 -6.48 3.00
CA ALA A 82 9.79 -7.73 3.70
C ALA A 82 10.31 -8.98 2.98
N GLU A 83 10.63 -8.88 1.70
CA GLU A 83 11.25 -9.97 0.93
C GLU A 83 12.78 -9.99 1.06
N HIS A 84 13.39 -8.94 1.61
CA HIS A 84 14.86 -8.76 1.67
C HIS A 84 15.52 -8.85 0.29
N ALA A 85 14.87 -8.32 -0.73
CA ALA A 85 15.24 -8.50 -2.13
C ALA A 85 15.35 -7.18 -2.92
N LEU A 86 15.37 -6.03 -2.25
CA LEU A 86 15.49 -4.73 -2.90
C LEU A 86 16.83 -4.60 -3.61
N ASP A 87 16.79 -4.49 -4.94
CA ASP A 87 17.97 -4.21 -5.77
C ASP A 87 18.24 -2.70 -5.83
N ILE A 88 19.24 -2.26 -5.07
CA ILE A 88 19.68 -0.86 -4.97
C ILE A 88 20.16 -0.34 -6.33
N SER A 89 20.87 -1.17 -7.11
CA SER A 89 21.39 -0.77 -8.43
C SER A 89 20.26 -0.51 -9.40
N ASN A 90 19.25 -1.39 -9.42
CA ASN A 90 18.05 -1.20 -10.22
C ASN A 90 17.23 0.02 -9.77
N ALA A 91 17.09 0.25 -8.45
CA ALA A 91 16.42 1.43 -7.93
C ALA A 91 17.07 2.73 -8.42
N ARG A 92 18.41 2.81 -8.40
CA ARG A 92 19.15 3.97 -8.95
C ARG A 92 18.92 4.17 -10.44
N LEU A 93 18.90 3.08 -11.23
CA LEU A 93 18.63 3.15 -12.67
C LEU A 93 17.22 3.68 -12.97
N LEU A 94 16.25 3.41 -12.10
CA LEU A 94 14.89 3.93 -12.17
C LEU A 94 14.77 5.40 -11.70
N GLY A 95 15.85 5.98 -11.22
CA GLY A 95 15.90 7.38 -10.79
C GLY A 95 15.64 7.62 -9.30
N VAL A 96 15.62 6.54 -8.49
CA VAL A 96 15.48 6.66 -7.03
C VAL A 96 16.78 7.19 -6.41
N ASN A 97 16.67 8.22 -5.59
CA ASN A 97 17.75 8.64 -4.69
C ASN A 97 17.76 7.70 -3.49
N VAL A 98 18.59 6.66 -3.54
CA VAL A 98 18.63 5.60 -2.53
C VAL A 98 19.22 6.08 -1.21
N GLU A 99 20.03 7.12 -1.21
CA GLU A 99 20.62 7.72 -0.01
C GLU A 99 19.58 8.44 0.86
N GLU A 100 18.51 8.94 0.24
CA GLU A 100 17.41 9.63 0.93
C GLU A 100 16.20 8.74 1.17
N MET A 101 16.20 7.50 0.68
CA MET A 101 15.10 6.57 0.89
C MET A 101 15.21 5.89 2.25
N LEU A 102 14.13 5.95 3.04
CA LEU A 102 14.04 5.23 4.31
C LEU A 102 13.72 3.76 4.03
N VAL A 103 14.65 2.85 4.36
CA VAL A 103 14.47 1.41 4.13
C VAL A 103 14.42 0.67 5.45
N ALA A 104 13.47 -0.25 5.60
CA ALA A 104 13.38 -1.19 6.70
C ALA A 104 13.27 -2.62 6.18
N GLN A 105 13.98 -3.55 6.84
CA GLN A 105 13.93 -4.98 6.53
C GLN A 105 13.46 -5.74 7.77
N PRO A 106 12.14 -5.89 7.93
CA PRO A 106 11.54 -6.54 9.10
C PRO A 106 11.69 -8.06 9.05
N ASP A 107 11.68 -8.70 10.21
CA ASP A 107 11.79 -10.16 10.35
C ASP A 107 10.43 -10.87 10.25
N TYR A 108 9.33 -10.17 10.54
CA TYR A 108 7.96 -10.74 10.53
C TYR A 108 6.89 -9.68 10.23
N GLY A 109 5.69 -10.13 9.92
CA GLY A 109 4.61 -9.29 9.40
C GLY A 109 4.16 -8.18 10.34
N GLU A 110 4.00 -8.46 11.64
CA GLU A 110 3.60 -7.45 12.64
C GLU A 110 4.62 -6.32 12.72
N GLN A 111 5.93 -6.65 12.74
CA GLN A 111 7.01 -5.66 12.75
C GLN A 111 6.99 -4.79 11.50
N ALA A 112 6.81 -5.40 10.32
CA ALA A 112 6.72 -4.68 9.06
C ALA A 112 5.60 -3.64 9.08
N LEU A 113 4.41 -4.04 9.52
CA LEU A 113 3.22 -3.19 9.55
C LEU A 113 3.30 -2.11 10.63
N GLU A 114 3.94 -2.39 11.77
CA GLU A 114 4.20 -1.40 12.82
C GLU A 114 5.19 -0.33 12.35
N ILE A 115 6.29 -0.72 11.70
CA ILE A 115 7.25 0.23 11.12
C ILE A 115 6.55 1.11 10.08
N ALA A 116 5.79 0.50 9.18
CA ALA A 116 5.04 1.22 8.16
C ALA A 116 4.02 2.20 8.77
N GLU A 117 3.30 1.79 9.82
CA GLU A 117 2.39 2.67 10.57
C GLU A 117 3.12 3.86 11.19
N GLN A 118 4.28 3.62 11.80
CA GLN A 118 5.08 4.70 12.39
C GLN A 118 5.54 5.71 11.34
N LEU A 119 5.99 5.27 10.17
CA LEU A 119 6.36 6.14 9.06
C LEU A 119 5.18 7.03 8.62
N VAL A 120 3.98 6.47 8.52
CA VAL A 120 2.76 7.22 8.18
C VAL A 120 2.42 8.23 9.29
N ARG A 121 2.49 7.83 10.56
CA ARG A 121 2.12 8.69 11.71
C ARG A 121 3.02 9.90 11.90
N VAL A 122 4.27 9.84 11.46
CA VAL A 122 5.17 11.01 11.46
C VAL A 122 4.60 12.16 10.61
N GLY A 123 3.75 11.85 9.62
CA GLY A 123 3.02 12.83 8.80
C GLY A 123 3.89 13.64 7.84
N LYS A 124 5.12 13.17 7.58
CA LYS A 124 6.08 13.81 6.65
C LYS A 124 6.47 12.92 5.48
N VAL A 125 5.99 11.67 5.47
CA VAL A 125 6.30 10.70 4.43
C VAL A 125 5.21 10.75 3.37
N ASP A 126 5.58 10.93 2.11
CA ASP A 126 4.64 11.05 0.99
C ASP A 126 4.20 9.69 0.45
N ILE A 127 5.09 8.70 0.47
CA ILE A 127 4.78 7.33 0.08
C ILE A 127 5.50 6.32 0.97
N VAL A 128 4.79 5.28 1.37
CA VAL A 128 5.33 4.08 2.00
C VAL A 128 5.01 2.88 1.12
N VAL A 129 6.02 2.16 0.68
CA VAL A 129 5.88 0.90 -0.08
C VAL A 129 6.14 -0.27 0.85
N VAL A 130 5.31 -1.31 0.80
CA VAL A 130 5.52 -2.59 1.47
C VAL A 130 5.66 -3.69 0.41
N ASP A 131 6.84 -4.26 0.29
CA ASP A 131 7.16 -5.32 -0.67
C ASP A 131 7.59 -6.61 0.05
N SER A 132 6.79 -7.63 0.05
CA SER A 132 5.44 -7.77 -0.45
C SER A 132 4.49 -8.31 0.64
N VAL A 133 3.18 -8.22 0.40
CA VAL A 133 2.17 -8.80 1.30
C VAL A 133 2.41 -10.28 1.55
N ALA A 134 2.88 -11.02 0.53
CA ALA A 134 3.18 -12.45 0.63
C ALA A 134 4.26 -12.78 1.67
N ALA A 135 5.18 -11.85 1.92
CA ALA A 135 6.29 -12.00 2.88
C ALA A 135 5.92 -11.55 4.31
N LEU A 136 4.73 -11.00 4.53
CA LEU A 136 4.27 -10.58 5.85
C LEU A 136 3.80 -11.78 6.68
N VAL A 137 4.73 -12.66 7.03
CA VAL A 137 4.45 -13.85 7.82
C VAL A 137 4.19 -13.46 9.28
N PRO A 138 3.08 -13.89 9.90
CA PRO A 138 2.82 -13.66 11.32
C PRO A 138 3.92 -14.27 12.20
N LYS A 139 4.31 -13.56 13.25
CA LYS A 139 5.35 -14.05 14.18
C LYS A 139 5.00 -15.40 14.77
N SER A 140 3.75 -15.61 15.14
CA SER A 140 3.27 -16.89 15.69
C SER A 140 3.40 -18.07 14.72
N GLU A 141 3.43 -17.80 13.42
CA GLU A 141 3.69 -18.81 12.39
C GLU A 141 5.19 -19.14 12.31
N LEU A 142 6.05 -18.15 12.49
CA LEU A 142 7.51 -18.34 12.50
C LEU A 142 8.00 -19.06 13.77
N ASP A 143 7.35 -18.81 14.91
CA ASP A 143 7.68 -19.41 16.21
C ASP A 143 7.07 -20.82 16.37
N GLY A 144 6.15 -21.25 15.49
CA GLY A 144 5.50 -22.55 15.51
C GLY A 144 6.38 -23.67 14.95
N ASP A 145 6.00 -24.92 15.25
CA ASP A 145 6.69 -26.10 14.74
C ASP A 145 6.34 -26.35 13.26
N MET A 146 7.28 -26.98 12.54
CA MET A 146 7.06 -27.38 11.14
C MET A 146 5.87 -28.36 11.05
N GLY A 147 4.84 -27.96 10.32
CA GLY A 147 3.62 -28.73 10.14
C GLY A 147 2.42 -28.24 10.93
N ASP A 148 2.59 -27.25 11.80
CA ASP A 148 1.47 -26.62 12.49
C ASP A 148 0.53 -25.90 11.51
N SER A 149 -0.78 -26.02 11.78
CA SER A 149 -1.79 -25.37 10.96
C SER A 149 -2.01 -23.92 11.41
N HIS A 150 -1.54 -22.97 10.63
CA HIS A 150 -1.70 -21.54 10.88
C HIS A 150 -2.75 -20.89 9.96
N MET A 151 -3.80 -21.64 9.62
CA MET A 151 -4.84 -21.18 8.70
C MET A 151 -5.44 -19.83 9.12
N GLY A 152 -5.44 -18.87 8.20
CA GLY A 152 -6.11 -17.58 8.38
C GLY A 152 -5.34 -16.54 9.19
N LEU A 153 -4.19 -16.84 9.80
CA LEU A 153 -3.42 -15.87 10.59
C LEU A 153 -2.96 -14.68 9.74
N HIS A 154 -2.46 -14.93 8.55
CA HIS A 154 -2.04 -13.88 7.61
C HIS A 154 -3.20 -12.96 7.20
N ALA A 155 -4.35 -13.52 6.86
CA ALA A 155 -5.55 -12.74 6.53
C ALA A 155 -6.05 -11.92 7.73
N ARG A 156 -5.98 -12.47 8.94
CA ARG A 156 -6.33 -11.78 10.18
C ARG A 156 -5.39 -10.62 10.47
N LEU A 157 -4.08 -10.82 10.31
CA LEU A 157 -3.07 -9.78 10.44
C LEU A 157 -3.35 -8.61 9.49
N MET A 158 -3.57 -8.89 8.20
CA MET A 158 -3.88 -7.88 7.19
C MET A 158 -5.17 -7.13 7.51
N SER A 159 -6.23 -7.82 7.93
CA SER A 159 -7.49 -7.18 8.31
C SER A 159 -7.35 -6.26 9.51
N GLN A 160 -6.57 -6.65 10.50
CA GLN A 160 -6.30 -5.84 11.69
C GLN A 160 -5.45 -4.61 11.36
N ALA A 161 -4.38 -4.78 10.58
CA ALA A 161 -3.49 -3.71 10.18
C ALA A 161 -4.22 -2.66 9.33
N LEU A 162 -4.97 -3.06 8.32
CA LEU A 162 -5.68 -2.15 7.43
C LEU A 162 -6.73 -1.31 8.15
N ARG A 163 -7.41 -1.86 9.16
CA ARG A 163 -8.33 -1.09 9.99
C ARG A 163 -7.64 0.06 10.73
N LYS A 164 -6.41 -0.15 11.21
CA LYS A 164 -5.62 0.89 11.88
C LYS A 164 -5.03 1.88 10.87
N LEU A 165 -4.42 1.37 9.80
CA LEU A 165 -3.67 2.15 8.83
C LEU A 165 -4.54 3.12 8.03
N THR A 166 -5.75 2.72 7.64
CA THR A 166 -6.60 3.54 6.76
C THR A 166 -6.88 4.93 7.34
N GLY A 167 -7.15 5.02 8.64
CA GLY A 167 -7.37 6.30 9.31
C GLY A 167 -6.12 7.18 9.38
N SER A 168 -4.96 6.58 9.65
CA SER A 168 -3.67 7.28 9.70
C SER A 168 -3.22 7.74 8.32
N VAL A 169 -3.35 6.90 7.31
CA VAL A 169 -3.02 7.18 5.91
C VAL A 169 -3.82 8.36 5.38
N SER A 170 -5.14 8.37 5.61
CA SER A 170 -6.00 9.48 5.17
C SER A 170 -5.63 10.81 5.81
N LYS A 171 -5.27 10.81 7.10
CA LYS A 171 -4.91 12.04 7.84
C LYS A 171 -3.52 12.57 7.48
N SER A 172 -2.58 11.69 7.17
CA SER A 172 -1.19 12.06 6.86
C SER A 172 -0.97 12.44 5.40
N HIS A 173 -1.96 12.25 4.52
CA HIS A 173 -1.81 12.41 3.07
C HIS A 173 -0.70 11.53 2.46
N THR A 174 -0.35 10.44 3.12
CA THR A 174 0.64 9.47 2.64
C THR A 174 0.00 8.51 1.65
N ILE A 175 0.67 8.18 0.55
CA ILE A 175 0.32 7.01 -0.27
C ILE A 175 0.84 5.76 0.45
N PHE A 176 -0.04 4.81 0.74
CA PHE A 176 0.35 3.53 1.30
C PHE A 176 0.20 2.44 0.25
N ASN A 177 1.34 2.02 -0.32
CA ASN A 177 1.36 1.09 -1.45
C ASN A 177 1.79 -0.31 -1.02
N PHE A 178 0.90 -1.28 -1.19
CA PHE A 178 1.19 -2.69 -1.03
C PHE A 178 1.51 -3.34 -2.37
N ILE A 179 2.63 -4.03 -2.45
CA ILE A 179 2.93 -4.95 -3.54
C ILE A 179 2.41 -6.34 -3.14
N ASN A 180 1.69 -7.01 -4.05
CA ASN A 180 1.08 -8.29 -3.77
C ASN A 180 1.31 -9.29 -4.92
N GLN A 181 1.30 -10.57 -4.57
CA GLN A 181 1.47 -11.67 -5.52
C GLN A 181 0.13 -12.30 -5.86
N LEU A 182 -0.02 -12.77 -7.09
CA LEU A 182 -1.13 -13.60 -7.51
C LEU A 182 -0.86 -15.07 -7.13
N ARG A 183 -1.92 -15.74 -6.69
CA ARG A 183 -1.97 -17.16 -6.42
C ARG A 183 -3.17 -17.76 -7.15
N SER A 184 -3.02 -18.99 -7.62
CA SER A 184 -4.14 -19.73 -8.21
C SER A 184 -4.83 -20.56 -7.15
N LYS A 185 -6.15 -20.42 -7.04
CA LYS A 185 -6.97 -21.29 -6.19
C LYS A 185 -7.14 -22.64 -6.87
N ILE A 186 -6.76 -23.69 -6.17
CA ILE A 186 -6.97 -25.09 -6.64
C ILE A 186 -8.46 -25.42 -6.54
N GLY A 187 -9.00 -26.10 -7.58
CA GLY A 187 -10.39 -26.59 -7.58
C GLY A 187 -11.46 -25.61 -8.04
N VAL A 188 -11.09 -24.42 -8.55
CA VAL A 188 -12.05 -23.50 -9.18
C VAL A 188 -12.36 -23.99 -10.60
N MET A 189 -13.52 -24.61 -10.79
CA MET A 189 -13.97 -25.10 -12.09
C MET A 189 -14.63 -24.00 -12.96
N PHE A 190 -15.14 -22.93 -12.35
CA PHE A 190 -15.79 -21.81 -13.03
C PHE A 190 -15.34 -20.47 -12.42
N GLY A 191 -15.14 -19.47 -13.27
CA GLY A 191 -14.69 -18.13 -12.88
C GLY A 191 -13.17 -17.97 -12.85
N ASN A 192 -12.69 -16.85 -12.36
CA ASN A 192 -11.25 -16.55 -12.28
C ASN A 192 -10.62 -17.25 -11.07
N PRO A 193 -9.68 -18.20 -11.26
CA PRO A 193 -9.00 -18.86 -10.15
C PRO A 193 -7.96 -17.96 -9.46
N GLU A 194 -7.57 -16.84 -10.07
CA GLU A 194 -6.55 -15.97 -9.53
C GLU A 194 -7.02 -15.22 -8.28
N THR A 195 -6.18 -15.17 -7.27
CA THR A 195 -6.40 -14.40 -6.05
C THR A 195 -5.09 -13.83 -5.54
N THR A 196 -5.17 -12.73 -4.81
CA THR A 196 -4.02 -12.13 -4.14
C THR A 196 -3.82 -12.76 -2.75
N THR A 197 -2.59 -12.71 -2.23
CA THR A 197 -2.26 -13.20 -0.88
C THR A 197 -2.79 -12.24 0.21
N GLY A 198 -2.85 -12.70 1.46
CA GLY A 198 -3.29 -11.87 2.58
C GLY A 198 -4.81 -11.77 2.78
N GLY A 199 -5.59 -12.64 2.16
CA GLY A 199 -7.05 -12.65 2.28
C GLY A 199 -7.73 -11.57 1.45
N ASN A 200 -8.93 -11.17 1.86
CA ASN A 200 -9.76 -10.22 1.09
C ASN A 200 -9.70 -8.77 1.57
N ALA A 201 -9.10 -8.50 2.74
CA ALA A 201 -9.17 -7.16 3.35
C ALA A 201 -8.60 -6.08 2.44
N LEU A 202 -7.43 -6.30 1.84
CA LEU A 202 -6.78 -5.33 0.97
C LEU A 202 -7.64 -4.95 -0.25
N LYS A 203 -8.41 -5.90 -0.79
CA LYS A 203 -9.34 -5.63 -1.90
C LYS A 203 -10.43 -4.62 -1.55
N PHE A 204 -10.83 -4.56 -0.27
CA PHE A 204 -11.85 -3.64 0.21
C PHE A 204 -11.27 -2.29 0.63
N TYR A 205 -10.05 -2.27 1.19
CA TYR A 205 -9.42 -1.06 1.69
C TYR A 205 -8.66 -0.28 0.61
N ALA A 206 -8.17 -0.94 -0.44
CA ALA A 206 -7.46 -0.27 -1.52
C ALA A 206 -8.40 0.61 -2.35
N SER A 207 -8.02 1.89 -2.51
CA SER A 207 -8.74 2.83 -3.39
C SER A 207 -8.38 2.63 -4.86
N VAL A 208 -7.16 2.16 -5.11
CA VAL A 208 -6.66 1.83 -6.46
C VAL A 208 -6.00 0.46 -6.40
N ARG A 209 -6.30 -0.35 -7.40
CA ARG A 209 -5.69 -1.67 -7.60
C ARG A 209 -5.15 -1.75 -9.01
N LEU A 210 -3.84 -1.95 -9.15
CA LEU A 210 -3.15 -2.06 -10.43
C LEU A 210 -2.72 -3.51 -10.67
N ASP A 211 -3.25 -4.11 -11.72
CA ASP A 211 -2.86 -5.44 -12.19
C ASP A 211 -1.73 -5.30 -13.21
N VAL A 212 -0.52 -5.72 -12.83
CA VAL A 212 0.69 -5.61 -13.67
C VAL A 212 0.94 -6.96 -14.33
N ARG A 213 0.87 -6.98 -15.65
CA ARG A 213 1.09 -8.16 -16.51
C ARG A 213 2.25 -7.89 -17.47
N SER A 214 3.06 -8.90 -17.71
CA SER A 214 4.11 -8.92 -18.75
C SER A 214 3.65 -9.72 -19.94
#